data_d836b6a19cae8a419303d47d24474acd
#
_entry.id   d836b6a19cae8a419303d47d24474acd
#
_cell.length_a   1.000
_cell.length_b   1.000
_cell.length_c   1.000
_cell.angle_alpha   90.00
_cell.angle_beta   90.00
_cell.angle_gamma   90.00
#
_symmetry.space_group_name_H-M   'P 1'
#
loop_
_entity.id
_entity.type
_entity.pdbx_description
1 polymer ?
#
loop_
_entity_poly.entity_id
_entity_poly.type
_entity_poly.pdbx_seq_one_letter_code
_entity_poly.pdbx_strand_id
1 'polypeptide(L)'
;MSDTSTIDSQDQLLTNDGVPLKDSLRKSLRRSKIRSFLLLLAPLLFLLTMFVGPIGSLLSRSVDDTSINIVFPQTFAQYEKWEDKSKIPSEEMFAAVINDIRITHKLENSEGKNIGKNLLGKSGTRMTYEYSGWRSLLLKTVKEAIKVDKKSKEEIKPYKWDAPYKEKMIKRDKRWGKVEFWQSLGPMRDPYTMGYYLNAVDLRYDANKNIIQKVEHLKIYKTIWIRTLQVSLMVTIFCLLLAYPVSYLLATLPMRTSNLLMICVLMPFWTSLLVRIVAWMIMLQQNGVVNDTLLTILPCFEGMVNLPFFGETNIDLCFGEEDRIPMMYNFTGTIIVMTQVLLPFMILPIYSVMKGIPPSYMKAAQNLGATPTRAFIRVYMPQSVPGIGAGCILVFIVAIGYYITPELVGGKDGLMIGNFVAREMQQTLNWGLAAAMGA
;
A
#
# COMPACT_ATOMS: atom_id res chain seq x y z
N MET A 1 3.83 -8.99 -77.16
CA MET A 1 3.80 -7.54 -77.00
C MET A 1 2.34 -7.13 -76.96
N SER A 2 1.79 -7.06 -75.81
CA SER A 2 0.42 -6.59 -75.57
C SER A 2 0.40 -5.87 -74.26
N ASP A 3 -0.01 -4.63 -74.30
CA ASP A 3 -0.10 -3.60 -73.28
C ASP A 3 -0.79 -4.07 -72.01
N THR A 4 -0.07 -3.96 -70.93
CA THR A 4 -0.57 -4.04 -69.57
C THR A 4 -0.37 -2.70 -68.84
N SER A 5 -0.98 -1.64 -69.38
CA SER A 5 -0.86 -0.30 -68.77
C SER A 5 -2.16 0.50 -68.86
N THR A 6 -3.31 -0.08 -68.43
CA THR A 6 -4.55 0.71 -68.32
C THR A 6 -5.56 0.06 -67.36
N ILE A 7 -5.15 -0.14 -66.10
CA ILE A 7 -6.10 -0.40 -65.00
C ILE A 7 -5.66 0.42 -63.78
N ASP A 8 -5.71 1.72 -63.83
CA ASP A 8 -5.54 2.56 -62.67
C ASP A 8 -6.29 3.89 -62.75
N SER A 9 -7.42 3.91 -63.41
CA SER A 9 -8.41 4.96 -63.36
C SER A 9 -9.76 4.39 -62.90
N GLN A 10 -9.75 3.67 -61.77
CA GLN A 10 -10.99 3.28 -61.12
C GLN A 10 -11.68 4.54 -60.60
N ASP A 11 -12.93 4.72 -61.02
CA ASP A 11 -13.97 5.60 -60.54
C ASP A 11 -13.75 6.05 -59.11
N GLN A 12 -13.06 7.15 -58.90
CA GLN A 12 -13.08 7.84 -57.61
C GLN A 12 -14.48 8.40 -57.46
N LEU A 13 -15.29 7.73 -56.66
CA LEU A 13 -16.62 8.22 -56.27
C LEU A 13 -16.45 9.66 -55.74
N LEU A 14 -16.97 10.62 -56.49
CA LEU A 14 -16.93 12.03 -56.11
C LEU A 14 -18.20 12.36 -55.32
N THR A 15 -18.04 13.24 -54.34
CA THR A 15 -19.20 13.84 -53.63
C THR A 15 -19.83 14.90 -54.55
N ASN A 16 -21.04 15.36 -54.27
CA ASN A 16 -21.76 16.42 -55.02
C ASN A 16 -20.90 17.69 -55.19
N ASP A 17 -19.89 17.89 -54.38
CA ASP A 17 -18.97 19.03 -54.41
C ASP A 17 -17.66 18.73 -55.20
N GLY A 18 -17.58 17.61 -55.92
CA GLY A 18 -16.42 17.27 -56.77
C GLY A 18 -15.18 16.78 -56.00
N VAL A 19 -15.30 16.54 -54.69
CA VAL A 19 -14.17 16.04 -53.86
C VAL A 19 -14.23 14.50 -53.79
N PRO A 20 -13.05 13.80 -53.86
CA PRO A 20 -13.02 12.34 -53.69
C PRO A 20 -13.72 11.89 -52.41
N LEU A 21 -14.67 10.98 -52.54
CA LEU A 21 -15.47 10.47 -51.42
C LEU A 21 -14.59 9.96 -50.24
N LYS A 22 -13.45 9.33 -50.60
CA LYS A 22 -12.48 8.82 -49.59
C LYS A 22 -11.89 9.95 -48.73
N ASP A 23 -11.58 11.11 -49.33
CA ASP A 23 -10.99 12.24 -48.59
C ASP A 23 -12.07 12.98 -47.77
N SER A 24 -13.28 13.09 -48.30
CA SER A 24 -14.42 13.65 -47.58
C SER A 24 -14.78 12.80 -46.35
N LEU A 25 -14.88 11.47 -46.52
CA LEU A 25 -15.12 10.53 -45.41
C LEU A 25 -13.99 10.57 -44.37
N ARG A 26 -12.72 10.61 -44.82
CA ARG A 26 -11.56 10.71 -43.93
C ARG A 26 -11.58 11.99 -43.10
N LYS A 27 -11.95 13.11 -43.74
CA LYS A 27 -12.07 14.43 -43.08
C LYS A 27 -13.23 14.47 -42.09
N SER A 28 -14.38 13.87 -42.44
CA SER A 28 -15.56 13.76 -41.59
C SER A 28 -15.27 12.86 -40.40
N LEU A 29 -14.70 11.67 -40.61
CA LEU A 29 -14.27 10.74 -39.56
C LEU A 29 -13.26 11.39 -38.60
N ARG A 30 -12.28 12.15 -39.14
CA ARG A 30 -11.31 12.86 -38.32
C ARG A 30 -11.97 13.92 -37.45
N ARG A 31 -12.91 14.71 -38.00
CA ARG A 31 -13.70 15.70 -37.23
C ARG A 31 -14.54 15.03 -36.15
N SER A 32 -15.20 13.94 -36.47
CA SER A 32 -15.99 13.16 -35.50
C SER A 32 -15.10 12.63 -34.38
N LYS A 33 -13.95 12.02 -34.70
CA LYS A 33 -12.97 11.53 -33.71
C LYS A 33 -12.44 12.66 -32.84
N ILE A 34 -12.12 13.83 -33.42
CA ILE A 34 -11.65 15.01 -32.66
C ILE A 34 -12.74 15.52 -31.71
N ARG A 35 -14.00 15.60 -32.16
CA ARG A 35 -15.13 16.00 -31.30
C ARG A 35 -15.35 15.03 -30.16
N SER A 36 -15.31 13.72 -30.44
CA SER A 36 -15.42 12.68 -29.42
C SER A 36 -14.26 12.74 -28.44
N PHE A 37 -13.04 12.97 -28.94
CA PHE A 37 -11.86 13.14 -28.09
C PHE A 37 -11.94 14.40 -27.22
N LEU A 38 -12.42 15.53 -27.75
CA LEU A 38 -12.61 16.76 -26.98
C LEU A 38 -13.68 16.60 -25.88
N LEU A 39 -14.75 15.85 -26.14
CA LEU A 39 -15.76 15.51 -25.13
C LEU A 39 -15.19 14.65 -24.02
N LEU A 40 -14.30 13.71 -24.36
CA LEU A 40 -13.63 12.84 -23.37
C LEU A 40 -12.45 13.55 -22.67
N LEU A 41 -11.92 14.63 -23.27
CA LEU A 41 -10.75 15.31 -22.74
C LEU A 41 -11.00 15.92 -21.36
N ALA A 42 -12.16 16.52 -21.14
CA ALA A 42 -12.50 17.14 -19.85
C ALA A 42 -12.53 16.12 -18.68
N PRO A 43 -13.26 14.99 -18.76
CA PRO A 43 -13.20 13.96 -17.71
C PRO A 43 -11.82 13.28 -17.62
N LEU A 44 -11.11 13.13 -18.76
CA LEU A 44 -9.76 12.55 -18.76
C LEU A 44 -8.76 13.48 -18.04
N LEU A 45 -8.77 14.78 -18.31
CA LEU A 45 -7.94 15.76 -17.60
C LEU A 45 -8.27 15.81 -16.12
N PHE A 46 -9.56 15.75 -15.78
CA PHE A 46 -9.98 15.68 -14.38
C PHE A 46 -9.41 14.45 -13.68
N LEU A 47 -9.52 13.27 -14.29
CA LEU A 47 -8.93 12.03 -13.75
C LEU A 47 -7.41 12.15 -13.63
N LEU A 48 -6.74 12.67 -14.65
CA LEU A 48 -5.28 12.80 -14.68
C LEU A 48 -4.81 13.76 -13.57
N THR A 49 -5.46 14.90 -13.40
CA THR A 49 -5.09 15.87 -12.37
C THR A 49 -5.45 15.42 -10.96
N MET A 50 -6.61 14.80 -10.77
CA MET A 50 -7.11 14.41 -9.43
C MET A 50 -6.58 13.07 -8.93
N PHE A 51 -6.17 12.16 -9.81
CA PHE A 51 -5.62 10.86 -9.42
C PHE A 51 -4.13 10.74 -9.72
N VAL A 52 -3.71 10.95 -10.96
CA VAL A 52 -2.30 10.76 -11.35
C VAL A 52 -1.40 11.82 -10.71
N GLY A 53 -1.86 13.06 -10.62
CA GLY A 53 -1.11 14.15 -10.01
C GLY A 53 -0.75 13.88 -8.55
N PRO A 54 -1.71 13.64 -7.65
CA PRO A 54 -1.44 13.30 -6.25
C PRO A 54 -0.61 12.02 -6.08
N ILE A 55 -0.86 10.97 -6.87
CA ILE A 55 -0.05 9.73 -6.85
C ILE A 55 1.39 10.04 -7.25
N GLY A 56 1.61 10.78 -8.34
CA GLY A 56 2.94 11.19 -8.77
C GLY A 56 3.66 12.05 -7.72
N SER A 57 2.93 12.98 -7.07
CA SER A 57 3.46 13.76 -5.95
C SER A 57 3.81 12.89 -4.74
N LEU A 58 3.01 11.88 -4.43
CA LEU A 58 3.33 10.93 -3.36
C LEU A 58 4.58 10.12 -3.70
N LEU A 59 4.66 9.58 -4.91
CA LEU A 59 5.81 8.81 -5.37
C LEU A 59 7.10 9.65 -5.42
N SER A 60 7.04 10.94 -5.79
CA SER A 60 8.22 11.81 -5.74
C SER A 60 8.77 11.95 -4.31
N ARG A 61 7.89 11.95 -3.30
CA ARG A 61 8.30 12.01 -1.88
C ARG A 61 9.02 10.73 -1.41
N SER A 62 8.84 9.60 -2.10
CA SER A 62 9.52 8.35 -1.75
C SER A 62 11.02 8.36 -2.06
N VAL A 63 11.48 9.34 -2.83
CA VAL A 63 12.90 9.53 -3.17
C VAL A 63 13.46 10.88 -2.70
N ASP A 64 12.62 11.80 -2.23
CA ASP A 64 12.98 13.18 -1.87
C ASP A 64 13.56 13.27 -0.45
N ASP A 65 14.80 13.67 -0.34
CA ASP A 65 15.53 13.94 0.92
C ASP A 65 16.09 15.38 0.97
N THR A 66 15.61 16.27 0.09
CA THR A 66 16.09 17.65 -0.04
C THR A 66 16.03 18.43 1.27
N SER A 67 15.07 18.12 2.16
CA SER A 67 14.89 18.79 3.44
C SER A 67 16.12 18.72 4.37
N ILE A 68 16.87 17.60 4.34
CA ILE A 68 18.07 17.44 5.16
C ILE A 68 19.23 18.26 4.57
N ASN A 69 19.37 18.25 3.25
CA ASN A 69 20.40 19.00 2.55
C ASN A 69 20.29 20.52 2.75
N ILE A 70 19.05 21.02 2.85
CA ILE A 70 18.80 22.45 3.19
C ILE A 70 19.25 22.75 4.63
N VAL A 71 19.07 21.79 5.54
CA VAL A 71 19.37 22.00 6.98
C VAL A 71 20.86 21.86 7.30
N PHE A 72 21.61 20.95 6.63
CA PHE A 72 22.97 20.59 6.99
C PHE A 72 24.00 20.76 5.85
N PRO A 73 24.02 21.88 5.11
CA PRO A 73 24.93 22.03 3.97
C PRO A 73 26.42 22.05 4.38
N GLN A 74 26.79 22.77 5.45
CA GLN A 74 28.19 22.83 5.91
C GLN A 74 28.63 21.49 6.54
N THR A 75 27.73 20.83 7.25
CA THR A 75 27.97 19.50 7.82
C THR A 75 28.32 18.49 6.74
N PHE A 76 27.59 18.46 5.63
CA PHE A 76 27.85 17.56 4.51
C PHE A 76 29.16 17.91 3.79
N ALA A 77 29.49 19.19 3.62
CA ALA A 77 30.76 19.61 3.06
C ALA A 77 31.95 19.14 3.93
N GLN A 78 31.82 19.17 5.26
CA GLN A 78 32.85 18.62 6.17
C GLN A 78 32.85 17.10 6.20
N TYR A 79 31.70 16.44 6.01
CA TYR A 79 31.58 15.00 5.93
C TYR A 79 32.40 14.41 4.78
N GLU A 80 32.52 15.11 3.66
CA GLU A 80 33.35 14.68 2.50
C GLU A 80 34.85 14.72 2.83
N LYS A 81 35.27 15.65 3.67
CA LYS A 81 36.68 15.77 4.13
C LYS A 81 37.02 14.79 5.24
N TRP A 82 36.06 14.09 5.79
CA TRP A 82 36.29 13.10 6.86
C TRP A 82 36.78 11.78 6.27
N GLU A 83 38.11 11.60 6.27
CA GLU A 83 38.81 10.44 5.67
C GLU A 83 38.56 9.15 6.46
N ASP A 84 38.87 9.16 7.75
CA ASP A 84 38.79 7.98 8.62
C ASP A 84 37.40 7.90 9.31
N LYS A 85 36.46 7.25 8.65
CA LYS A 85 35.09 7.09 9.15
C LYS A 85 34.95 6.11 10.31
N SER A 86 36.06 5.51 10.77
CA SER A 86 36.07 4.66 11.97
C SER A 86 36.29 5.45 13.25
N LYS A 87 36.78 6.69 13.17
CA LYS A 87 37.02 7.57 14.30
C LYS A 87 36.01 8.70 14.39
N ILE A 88 35.91 9.29 15.59
CA ILE A 88 35.07 10.47 15.83
C ILE A 88 35.58 11.64 14.97
N PRO A 89 34.70 12.41 14.29
CA PRO A 89 35.10 13.54 13.44
C PRO A 89 35.93 14.61 14.18
N SER A 90 36.57 15.46 13.36
CA SER A 90 37.31 16.64 13.86
C SER A 90 36.35 17.70 14.47
N GLU A 91 36.92 18.66 15.22
CA GLU A 91 36.20 19.80 15.79
C GLU A 91 35.44 20.60 14.74
N GLU A 92 35.96 20.70 13.51
CA GLU A 92 35.34 21.42 12.40
C GLU A 92 33.96 20.85 12.01
N MET A 93 33.80 19.52 12.07
CA MET A 93 32.53 18.88 11.82
C MET A 93 31.48 19.24 12.89
N PHE A 94 31.88 19.27 14.15
CA PHE A 94 30.99 19.68 15.25
C PHE A 94 30.60 21.16 15.12
N ALA A 95 31.56 22.00 14.73
CA ALA A 95 31.33 23.42 14.43
C ALA A 95 30.34 23.61 13.29
N ALA A 96 30.49 22.84 12.21
CA ALA A 96 29.60 22.86 11.07
C ALA A 96 28.14 22.53 11.46
N VAL A 97 27.92 21.48 12.27
CA VAL A 97 26.57 21.13 12.77
C VAL A 97 25.96 22.27 13.58
N ILE A 98 26.70 22.91 14.47
CA ILE A 98 26.19 24.03 15.26
C ILE A 98 25.88 25.24 14.39
N ASN A 99 26.73 25.55 13.42
CA ASN A 99 26.50 26.66 12.46
C ASN A 99 25.27 26.41 11.60
N ASP A 100 25.12 25.20 11.06
CA ASP A 100 23.96 24.80 10.26
C ASP A 100 22.67 24.92 11.09
N ILE A 101 22.66 24.46 12.34
CA ILE A 101 21.52 24.62 13.25
C ILE A 101 21.17 26.09 13.46
N ARG A 102 22.17 26.96 13.67
CA ARG A 102 21.96 28.41 13.90
C ARG A 102 21.43 29.11 12.66
N ILE A 103 21.96 28.79 11.49
CA ILE A 103 21.51 29.35 10.20
C ILE A 103 20.09 28.88 9.93
N THR A 104 19.84 27.58 10.01
CA THR A 104 18.52 27.00 9.73
C THR A 104 17.45 27.54 10.68
N HIS A 105 17.76 27.73 11.96
CA HIS A 105 16.79 28.25 12.92
C HIS A 105 16.26 29.64 12.54
N LYS A 106 17.04 30.45 11.81
CA LYS A 106 16.69 31.78 11.34
C LYS A 106 15.99 31.82 9.99
N LEU A 107 15.88 30.66 9.31
CA LEU A 107 15.25 30.59 8.00
C LEU A 107 13.78 30.99 8.07
N GLU A 108 13.42 31.93 7.19
CA GLU A 108 12.07 32.42 6.97
C GLU A 108 11.59 32.06 5.57
N ASN A 109 10.28 31.91 5.41
CA ASN A 109 9.69 31.73 4.09
C ASN A 109 9.53 33.10 3.36
N SER A 110 9.04 33.07 2.12
CA SER A 110 8.74 34.27 1.33
C SER A 110 7.77 35.26 1.98
N GLU A 111 7.02 34.81 2.98
CA GLU A 111 6.06 35.61 3.75
C GLU A 111 6.66 36.14 5.07
N GLY A 112 7.96 35.97 5.32
CA GLY A 112 8.63 36.36 6.56
C GLY A 112 8.31 35.48 7.79
N LYS A 113 7.69 34.31 7.58
CA LYS A 113 7.36 33.39 8.65
C LYS A 113 8.51 32.41 8.90
N ASN A 114 8.94 32.31 10.16
CA ASN A 114 10.01 31.39 10.54
C ASN A 114 9.62 29.95 10.33
N ILE A 115 10.30 29.26 9.41
CA ILE A 115 10.14 27.86 9.07
C ILE A 115 11.25 26.96 9.62
N GLY A 116 12.34 27.55 10.11
CA GLY A 116 13.56 26.84 10.49
C GLY A 116 13.33 25.83 11.61
N LYS A 117 12.49 26.13 12.61
CA LYS A 117 12.14 25.19 13.69
C LYS A 117 11.45 23.94 13.16
N ASN A 118 10.53 24.10 12.20
CA ASN A 118 9.84 22.98 11.57
C ASN A 118 10.77 22.14 10.72
N LEU A 119 11.68 22.78 9.99
CA LEU A 119 12.69 22.09 9.18
C LEU A 119 13.63 21.25 10.05
N LEU A 120 14.16 21.81 11.13
CA LEU A 120 15.00 21.08 12.10
C LEU A 120 14.26 19.89 12.73
N GLY A 121 12.98 20.07 13.06
CA GLY A 121 12.13 18.99 13.58
C GLY A 121 11.89 17.87 12.59
N LYS A 122 11.58 18.20 11.34
CA LYS A 122 11.38 17.25 10.24
C LYS A 122 12.67 16.50 9.91
N SER A 123 13.79 17.20 9.76
CA SER A 123 15.10 16.60 9.50
C SER A 123 15.53 15.65 10.62
N GLY A 124 15.35 16.04 11.87
CA GLY A 124 15.62 15.16 13.01
C GLY A 124 14.73 13.90 13.03
N THR A 125 13.48 14.01 12.61
CA THR A 125 12.59 12.85 12.44
C THR A 125 13.12 11.97 11.33
N ARG A 126 13.43 12.52 10.15
CA ARG A 126 13.98 11.77 9.02
C ARG A 126 15.27 11.04 9.39
N MET A 127 16.20 11.71 10.03
CA MET A 127 17.48 11.11 10.49
C MET A 127 17.24 9.94 11.46
N THR A 128 16.18 9.99 12.27
CA THR A 128 15.83 8.90 13.21
C THR A 128 15.46 7.60 12.49
N TYR A 129 15.00 7.66 11.25
CA TYR A 129 14.68 6.46 10.48
C TYR A 129 15.94 5.74 9.99
N GLU A 130 17.04 6.44 9.78
CA GLU A 130 18.31 5.82 9.45
C GLU A 130 19.02 5.30 10.72
N TYR A 131 19.00 6.12 11.79
CA TYR A 131 19.58 5.72 13.06
C TYR A 131 18.76 6.26 14.24
N SER A 132 18.29 5.34 15.08
CA SER A 132 17.40 5.67 16.19
C SER A 132 17.99 6.70 17.15
N GLY A 133 17.19 7.68 17.54
CA GLY A 133 17.57 8.68 18.54
C GLY A 133 18.04 10.02 17.98
N TRP A 134 18.17 10.21 16.67
CA TRP A 134 18.59 11.48 16.07
C TRP A 134 17.68 12.66 16.43
N ARG A 135 16.37 12.48 16.35
CA ARG A 135 15.42 13.57 16.70
C ARG A 135 15.64 14.11 18.10
N SER A 136 15.76 13.21 19.07
CA SER A 136 15.98 13.64 20.47
C SER A 136 17.35 14.27 20.69
N LEU A 137 18.38 13.76 20.00
CA LEU A 137 19.74 14.30 20.02
C LEU A 137 19.76 15.71 19.43
N LEU A 138 19.20 15.86 18.20
CA LEU A 138 19.15 17.15 17.51
C LEU A 138 18.35 18.21 18.31
N LEU A 139 17.17 17.86 18.81
CA LEU A 139 16.35 18.81 19.58
C LEU A 139 17.01 19.24 20.89
N LYS A 140 17.77 18.35 21.57
CA LYS A 140 18.58 18.73 22.73
C LYS A 140 19.71 19.68 22.34
N THR A 141 20.36 19.41 21.22
CA THR A 141 21.45 20.25 20.71
C THR A 141 20.93 21.63 20.29
N VAL A 142 19.81 21.70 19.61
CA VAL A 142 19.16 22.98 19.24
C VAL A 142 18.86 23.84 20.46
N LYS A 143 18.32 23.25 21.53
CA LYS A 143 18.03 24.00 22.78
C LYS A 143 19.27 24.60 23.43
N GLU A 144 20.42 23.97 23.29
CA GLU A 144 21.66 24.49 23.87
C GLU A 144 22.42 25.43 22.91
N ALA A 145 22.36 25.13 21.59
CA ALA A 145 22.99 25.95 20.56
C ALA A 145 22.28 27.30 20.40
N ILE A 146 20.95 27.30 20.62
CA ILE A 146 20.09 28.48 20.48
C ILE A 146 19.34 28.69 21.81
N LYS A 147 19.89 29.54 22.67
CA LYS A 147 19.21 29.95 23.91
C LYS A 147 18.25 31.06 23.57
N VAL A 148 16.97 30.82 23.75
CA VAL A 148 15.90 31.81 23.52
C VAL A 148 15.37 32.27 24.89
N ASP A 149 15.22 33.57 25.10
CA ASP A 149 14.54 34.09 26.27
C ASP A 149 13.07 33.67 26.26
N LYS A 150 12.60 33.16 27.40
CA LYS A 150 11.22 32.67 27.55
C LYS A 150 10.18 33.78 27.47
N LYS A 151 10.56 35.01 27.85
CA LYS A 151 9.64 36.17 27.88
C LYS A 151 9.63 36.94 26.56
N SER A 152 10.80 37.33 26.03
CA SER A 152 10.92 38.11 24.80
C SER A 152 10.88 37.28 23.53
N LYS A 153 11.07 35.96 23.61
CA LYS A 153 11.29 35.04 22.47
C LYS A 153 12.50 35.41 21.60
N GLU A 154 13.36 36.32 22.06
CA GLU A 154 14.58 36.71 21.38
C GLU A 154 15.75 35.79 21.71
N GLU A 155 16.69 35.65 20.78
CA GLU A 155 17.90 34.88 21.00
C GLU A 155 18.83 35.59 21.97
N ILE A 156 19.28 34.89 23.01
CA ILE A 156 20.22 35.41 23.99
C ILE A 156 21.65 35.27 23.44
N LYS A 157 22.35 36.39 23.26
CA LYS A 157 23.77 36.42 22.90
C LYS A 157 24.60 36.87 24.11
N PRO A 158 25.81 36.32 24.35
CA PRO A 158 26.48 35.29 23.58
C PRO A 158 25.79 33.93 23.71
N TYR A 159 25.88 33.10 22.65
CA TYR A 159 25.37 31.71 22.66
C TYR A 159 26.05 30.92 23.78
N LYS A 160 25.31 29.96 24.37
CA LYS A 160 25.83 29.14 25.47
C LYS A 160 27.02 28.27 25.04
N TRP A 161 27.03 27.88 23.76
CA TRP A 161 28.09 27.05 23.16
C TRP A 161 28.95 27.87 22.19
N ASP A 162 30.18 28.17 22.64
CA ASP A 162 31.27 28.66 21.83
C ASP A 162 32.33 27.54 21.76
N ALA A 163 33.30 27.66 20.85
CA ALA A 163 34.37 26.66 20.72
C ALA A 163 35.08 26.40 22.09
N PRO A 164 35.53 25.17 22.38
CA PRO A 164 35.42 23.96 21.55
C PRO A 164 34.05 23.27 21.63
N TYR A 165 33.46 22.91 20.47
CA TYR A 165 32.12 22.33 20.40
C TYR A 165 32.11 20.82 20.72
N LYS A 166 33.14 20.08 20.28
CA LYS A 166 33.22 18.62 20.42
C LYS A 166 33.07 18.17 21.86
N GLU A 167 33.88 18.73 22.79
CA GLU A 167 33.82 18.36 24.20
C GLU A 167 32.47 18.72 24.83
N LYS A 168 31.95 19.91 24.52
CA LYS A 168 30.66 20.41 25.05
C LYS A 168 29.48 19.58 24.55
N MET A 169 29.46 19.18 23.27
CA MET A 169 28.43 18.35 22.69
C MET A 169 28.45 16.93 23.25
N ILE A 170 29.63 16.32 23.37
CA ILE A 170 29.79 14.96 23.93
C ILE A 170 29.43 14.97 25.44
N LYS A 171 29.83 16.00 26.18
CA LYS A 171 29.49 16.14 27.61
C LYS A 171 27.97 16.29 27.79
N ARG A 172 27.27 16.97 26.86
CA ARG A 172 25.82 17.17 26.91
C ARG A 172 25.05 15.89 26.58
N ASP A 173 25.50 15.16 25.58
CA ASP A 173 24.89 13.89 25.18
C ASP A 173 25.96 12.96 24.58
N LYS A 174 26.22 11.84 25.28
CA LYS A 174 27.28 10.87 24.94
C LYS A 174 27.12 10.28 23.51
N ARG A 175 25.93 10.40 22.91
CA ARG A 175 25.68 9.91 21.53
C ARG A 175 26.53 10.64 20.49
N TRP A 176 26.88 11.92 20.72
CA TRP A 176 27.79 12.67 19.85
C TRP A 176 29.22 12.09 19.81
N GLY A 177 29.59 11.27 20.79
CA GLY A 177 30.81 10.51 20.81
C GLY A 177 30.73 9.15 20.13
N LYS A 178 29.59 8.75 19.58
CA LYS A 178 29.44 7.49 18.88
C LYS A 178 29.63 7.71 17.38
N VAL A 179 30.51 6.93 16.78
CA VAL A 179 30.87 7.04 15.35
C VAL A 179 29.67 6.70 14.45
N GLU A 180 28.82 5.76 14.88
CA GLU A 180 27.66 5.30 14.13
C GLU A 180 26.66 6.42 13.82
N PHE A 181 26.51 7.42 14.75
CA PHE A 181 25.68 8.60 14.49
C PHE A 181 26.21 9.42 13.32
N TRP A 182 27.51 9.63 13.26
CA TRP A 182 28.15 10.38 12.18
C TRP A 182 28.11 9.60 10.86
N GLN A 183 28.37 8.30 10.90
CA GLN A 183 28.30 7.44 9.74
C GLN A 183 26.92 7.43 9.12
N SER A 184 25.86 7.52 9.92
CA SER A 184 24.48 7.55 9.42
C SER A 184 24.12 8.79 8.59
N LEU A 185 24.95 9.86 8.61
CA LEU A 185 24.79 11.03 7.75
C LEU A 185 25.20 10.75 6.29
N GLY A 186 26.06 9.76 6.05
CA GLY A 186 26.58 9.45 4.73
C GLY A 186 25.51 9.22 3.65
N PRO A 187 24.51 8.36 3.90
CA PRO A 187 23.43 8.08 2.96
C PRO A 187 22.52 9.27 2.65
N MET A 188 22.47 10.28 3.55
CA MET A 188 21.54 11.42 3.46
C MET A 188 22.12 12.64 2.73
N ARG A 189 23.35 12.52 2.17
CA ARG A 189 23.99 13.64 1.46
C ARG A 189 23.33 14.02 0.16
N ASP A 190 22.74 13.05 -0.53
CA ASP A 190 22.11 13.30 -1.81
C ASP A 190 20.67 13.82 -1.61
N PRO A 191 20.24 14.77 -2.45
CA PRO A 191 18.88 15.28 -2.40
C PRO A 191 17.83 14.22 -2.77
N TYR A 192 18.25 13.16 -3.46
CA TYR A 192 17.42 12.02 -3.83
C TYR A 192 18.01 10.73 -3.30
N THR A 193 17.17 9.91 -2.69
CA THR A 193 17.60 8.65 -2.06
C THR A 193 16.67 7.49 -2.38
N MET A 194 17.25 6.29 -2.53
CA MET A 194 16.49 5.04 -2.52
C MET A 194 16.39 4.43 -1.11
N GLY A 195 16.85 5.16 -0.09
CA GLY A 195 16.87 4.69 1.29
C GLY A 195 15.50 4.29 1.82
N TYR A 196 14.44 4.97 1.41
CA TYR A 196 13.07 4.61 1.82
C TYR A 196 12.62 3.25 1.26
N TYR A 197 12.94 2.96 -0.02
CA TYR A 197 12.66 1.65 -0.62
C TYR A 197 13.46 0.52 0.02
N LEU A 198 14.74 0.77 0.31
CA LEU A 198 15.57 -0.18 1.04
C LEU A 198 15.01 -0.42 2.44
N ASN A 199 14.60 0.63 3.13
CA ASN A 199 13.97 0.53 4.44
C ASN A 199 12.66 -0.30 4.40
N ALA A 200 11.86 -0.19 3.33
CA ALA A 200 10.62 -0.95 3.15
C ALA A 200 10.85 -2.46 2.95
N VAL A 201 12.07 -2.89 2.64
CA VAL A 201 12.46 -4.31 2.49
C VAL A 201 13.52 -4.76 3.51
N ASP A 202 13.61 -4.07 4.65
CA ASP A 202 14.54 -4.35 5.74
C ASP A 202 16.04 -4.24 5.36
N LEU A 203 16.34 -3.43 4.35
CA LEU A 203 17.71 -3.06 3.97
C LEU A 203 17.99 -1.62 4.40
N ARG A 204 19.26 -1.24 4.42
CA ARG A 204 19.71 0.13 4.64
C ARG A 204 21.05 0.39 3.96
N TYR A 205 21.40 1.66 3.80
CA TYR A 205 22.75 2.03 3.39
C TYR A 205 23.71 2.02 4.58
N ASP A 206 24.95 1.62 4.32
CA ASP A 206 26.10 1.85 5.19
C ASP A 206 26.71 3.25 4.95
N ALA A 207 27.68 3.66 5.78
CA ALA A 207 28.42 4.93 5.64
C ALA A 207 29.05 5.16 4.25
N ASN A 208 29.38 4.08 3.55
CA ASN A 208 29.95 4.07 2.20
C ASN A 208 28.91 3.87 1.09
N LYS A 209 27.62 3.99 1.39
CA LYS A 209 26.49 3.72 0.47
C LYS A 209 26.38 2.27 -0.03
N ASN A 210 27.03 1.31 0.64
CA ASN A 210 26.81 -0.09 0.36
C ASN A 210 25.47 -0.54 0.97
N ILE A 211 24.76 -1.42 0.27
CA ILE A 211 23.48 -1.97 0.77
C ILE A 211 23.79 -3.05 1.79
N ILE A 212 23.33 -2.87 3.01
CA ILE A 212 23.44 -3.83 4.11
C ILE A 212 22.08 -4.19 4.68
N GLN A 213 21.98 -5.35 5.29
CA GLN A 213 20.75 -5.75 6.00
C GLN A 213 20.63 -5.01 7.32
N LYS A 214 19.39 -4.70 7.71
CA LYS A 214 19.12 -4.22 9.07
C LYS A 214 19.43 -5.29 10.11
N VAL A 215 19.68 -4.86 11.33
CA VAL A 215 19.88 -5.76 12.48
C VAL A 215 18.60 -6.58 12.72
N GLU A 216 18.73 -7.85 13.12
CA GLU A 216 17.59 -8.79 13.23
C GLU A 216 16.36 -8.23 13.96
N HIS A 217 16.56 -7.54 15.09
CA HIS A 217 15.45 -6.97 15.87
C HIS A 217 14.73 -5.79 15.19
N LEU A 218 15.23 -5.27 14.06
CA LEU A 218 14.65 -4.21 13.24
C LEU A 218 14.07 -4.72 11.92
N LYS A 219 14.19 -6.02 11.63
CA LYS A 219 13.64 -6.65 10.42
C LYS A 219 12.17 -7.00 10.64
N ILE A 220 11.28 -6.11 10.25
CA ILE A 220 9.84 -6.31 10.40
C ILE A 220 9.09 -6.29 9.06
N TYR A 221 9.55 -5.48 8.10
CA TYR A 221 8.79 -5.23 6.88
C TYR A 221 8.70 -6.44 5.95
N LYS A 222 9.78 -7.20 5.80
CA LYS A 222 9.77 -8.42 4.98
C LYS A 222 8.71 -9.43 5.47
N THR A 223 8.63 -9.64 6.78
CA THR A 223 7.63 -10.52 7.38
C THR A 223 6.20 -10.00 7.14
N ILE A 224 6.02 -8.67 7.23
CA ILE A 224 4.72 -8.04 7.00
C ILE A 224 4.30 -8.14 5.53
N TRP A 225 5.25 -8.00 4.58
CA TRP A 225 4.98 -8.20 3.16
C TRP A 225 4.51 -9.62 2.87
N ILE A 226 5.24 -10.62 3.38
CA ILE A 226 4.87 -12.04 3.21
C ILE A 226 3.48 -12.28 3.82
N ARG A 227 3.22 -11.79 5.03
CA ARG A 227 1.92 -11.89 5.69
C ARG A 227 0.81 -11.25 4.88
N THR A 228 1.04 -10.05 4.34
CA THR A 228 0.05 -9.35 3.51
C THR A 228 -0.32 -10.17 2.29
N LEU A 229 0.66 -10.74 1.59
CA LEU A 229 0.42 -11.62 0.45
C LEU A 229 -0.33 -12.90 0.85
N GLN A 230 0.03 -13.52 1.98
CA GLN A 230 -0.64 -14.70 2.50
C GLN A 230 -2.11 -14.42 2.83
N VAL A 231 -2.39 -13.34 3.60
CA VAL A 231 -3.77 -12.95 3.93
C VAL A 231 -4.57 -12.67 2.66
N SER A 232 -4.03 -11.87 1.75
CA SER A 232 -4.73 -11.50 0.52
C SER A 232 -5.03 -12.70 -0.37
N LEU A 233 -4.09 -13.64 -0.46
CA LEU A 233 -4.29 -14.88 -1.21
C LEU A 233 -5.34 -15.77 -0.56
N MET A 234 -5.27 -15.98 0.77
CA MET A 234 -6.23 -16.79 1.51
C MET A 234 -7.65 -16.21 1.42
N VAL A 235 -7.78 -14.90 1.62
CA VAL A 235 -9.08 -14.21 1.45
C VAL A 235 -9.62 -14.38 0.03
N THR A 236 -8.77 -14.27 -0.99
CA THR A 236 -9.18 -14.48 -2.39
C THR A 236 -9.67 -15.91 -2.63
N ILE A 237 -8.96 -16.91 -2.09
CA ILE A 237 -9.35 -18.32 -2.20
C ILE A 237 -10.70 -18.56 -1.49
N PHE A 238 -10.85 -18.09 -0.24
CA PHE A 238 -12.11 -18.26 0.49
C PHE A 238 -13.27 -17.51 -0.17
N CYS A 239 -13.05 -16.29 -0.67
CA CYS A 239 -14.04 -15.57 -1.45
C CYS A 239 -14.44 -16.36 -2.70
N LEU A 240 -13.50 -16.95 -3.42
CA LEU A 240 -13.78 -17.76 -4.62
C LEU A 240 -14.61 -19.00 -4.29
N LEU A 241 -14.22 -19.74 -3.24
CA LEU A 241 -14.93 -20.95 -2.81
C LEU A 241 -16.38 -20.66 -2.43
N LEU A 242 -16.64 -19.53 -1.76
CA LEU A 242 -17.99 -19.13 -1.35
C LEU A 242 -18.75 -18.45 -2.51
N ALA A 243 -18.10 -17.62 -3.29
CA ALA A 243 -18.73 -16.84 -4.36
C ALA A 243 -19.14 -17.71 -5.55
N TYR A 244 -18.36 -18.75 -5.89
CA TYR A 244 -18.62 -19.57 -7.07
C TYR A 244 -19.98 -20.28 -7.01
N PRO A 245 -20.33 -21.05 -5.95
CA PRO A 245 -21.65 -21.67 -5.83
C PRO A 245 -22.79 -20.66 -5.76
N VAL A 246 -22.58 -19.54 -5.05
CA VAL A 246 -23.59 -18.47 -4.96
C VAL A 246 -23.84 -17.82 -6.32
N SER A 247 -22.79 -17.51 -7.07
CA SER A 247 -22.89 -16.93 -8.42
C SER A 247 -23.58 -17.90 -9.41
N TYR A 248 -23.26 -19.20 -9.32
CA TYR A 248 -23.92 -20.22 -10.13
C TYR A 248 -25.42 -20.30 -9.82
N LEU A 249 -25.78 -20.31 -8.53
CA LEU A 249 -27.17 -20.30 -8.10
C LEU A 249 -27.91 -19.08 -8.63
N LEU A 250 -27.34 -17.89 -8.47
CA LEU A 250 -27.90 -16.64 -8.98
C LEU A 250 -28.09 -16.64 -10.51
N ALA A 251 -27.12 -17.24 -11.25
CA ALA A 251 -27.19 -17.28 -12.72
C ALA A 251 -28.26 -18.24 -13.25
N THR A 252 -28.54 -19.33 -12.54
CA THR A 252 -29.46 -20.41 -12.98
C THR A 252 -30.88 -20.26 -12.50
N LEU A 253 -31.12 -19.54 -11.40
CA LEU A 253 -32.46 -19.33 -10.84
C LEU A 253 -33.33 -18.42 -11.71
N PRO A 254 -34.67 -18.55 -11.61
CA PRO A 254 -35.63 -17.60 -12.23
C PRO A 254 -35.36 -16.17 -11.82
N MET A 255 -35.59 -15.23 -12.75
CA MET A 255 -35.25 -13.80 -12.59
C MET A 255 -35.75 -13.19 -11.26
N ARG A 256 -36.97 -13.54 -10.83
CA ARG A 256 -37.58 -12.99 -9.59
C ARG A 256 -36.73 -13.40 -8.34
N THR A 257 -36.44 -14.69 -8.23
CA THR A 257 -35.66 -15.24 -7.10
C THR A 257 -34.20 -14.79 -7.16
N SER A 258 -33.62 -14.79 -8.35
CA SER A 258 -32.26 -14.30 -8.57
C SER A 258 -32.10 -12.84 -8.14
N ASN A 259 -33.06 -11.97 -8.51
CA ASN A 259 -33.03 -10.55 -8.13
C ASN A 259 -33.16 -10.37 -6.61
N LEU A 260 -34.03 -11.14 -5.95
CA LEU A 260 -34.16 -11.08 -4.48
C LEU A 260 -32.87 -11.49 -3.79
N LEU A 261 -32.25 -12.58 -4.19
CA LEU A 261 -30.98 -13.04 -3.65
C LEU A 261 -29.83 -12.06 -3.97
N MET A 262 -29.86 -11.43 -5.15
CA MET A 262 -28.89 -10.39 -5.48
C MET A 262 -29.00 -9.18 -4.56
N ILE A 263 -30.20 -8.77 -4.16
CA ILE A 263 -30.40 -7.72 -3.14
C ILE A 263 -29.73 -8.14 -1.82
N CYS A 264 -29.90 -9.38 -1.38
CA CYS A 264 -29.23 -9.88 -0.16
C CYS A 264 -27.71 -9.84 -0.28
N VAL A 265 -27.14 -10.18 -1.45
CA VAL A 265 -25.69 -10.10 -1.71
C VAL A 265 -25.20 -8.64 -1.68
N LEU A 266 -25.99 -7.70 -2.19
CA LEU A 266 -25.65 -6.28 -2.27
C LEU A 266 -25.96 -5.51 -0.97
N MET A 267 -26.82 -6.04 -0.11
CA MET A 267 -27.23 -5.40 1.15
C MET A 267 -26.04 -4.90 2.01
N PRO A 268 -24.93 -5.65 2.11
CA PRO A 268 -23.75 -5.16 2.83
C PRO A 268 -23.20 -3.84 2.29
N PHE A 269 -23.37 -3.48 1.03
CA PHE A 269 -22.88 -2.20 0.50
C PHE A 269 -23.64 -0.98 1.05
N TRP A 270 -24.87 -1.15 1.49
CA TRP A 270 -25.67 -0.06 2.07
C TRP A 270 -25.40 0.15 3.56
N THR A 271 -24.66 -0.76 4.19
CA THR A 271 -24.25 -0.62 5.59
C THR A 271 -22.82 -0.06 5.69
N SER A 272 -22.57 0.75 6.71
CA SER A 272 -21.21 1.25 6.97
C SER A 272 -20.23 0.09 7.20
N LEU A 273 -19.04 0.22 6.62
CA LEU A 273 -17.95 -0.75 6.82
C LEU A 273 -17.61 -0.94 8.31
N LEU A 274 -17.52 0.16 9.07
CA LEU A 274 -17.21 0.11 10.50
C LEU A 274 -18.28 -0.66 11.28
N VAL A 275 -19.56 -0.42 10.99
CA VAL A 275 -20.67 -1.14 11.65
C VAL A 275 -20.56 -2.64 11.41
N ARG A 276 -20.25 -3.06 10.18
CA ARG A 276 -20.05 -4.48 9.85
C ARG A 276 -18.88 -5.08 10.61
N ILE A 277 -17.75 -4.38 10.69
CA ILE A 277 -16.57 -4.86 11.42
C ILE A 277 -16.88 -4.98 12.90
N VAL A 278 -17.54 -3.98 13.51
CA VAL A 278 -17.95 -4.03 14.93
C VAL A 278 -18.92 -5.18 15.18
N ALA A 279 -19.89 -5.43 14.30
CA ALA A 279 -20.77 -6.57 14.41
C ALA A 279 -20.00 -7.91 14.40
N TRP A 280 -19.01 -8.04 13.51
CA TRP A 280 -18.13 -9.20 13.50
C TRP A 280 -17.25 -9.30 14.74
N MET A 281 -16.78 -8.18 15.29
CA MET A 281 -16.04 -8.19 16.57
C MET A 281 -16.90 -8.79 17.69
N ILE A 282 -18.17 -8.42 17.78
CA ILE A 282 -19.09 -8.97 18.78
C ILE A 282 -19.36 -10.46 18.52
N MET A 283 -19.54 -10.86 17.28
CA MET A 283 -19.80 -12.26 16.91
C MET A 283 -18.62 -13.20 17.15
N LEU A 284 -17.39 -12.72 16.92
CA LEU A 284 -16.14 -13.51 17.03
C LEU A 284 -15.52 -13.48 18.43
N GLN A 285 -16.10 -12.78 19.40
CA GLN A 285 -15.64 -12.82 20.79
C GLN A 285 -15.67 -14.25 21.34
N GLN A 286 -14.87 -14.53 22.36
CA GLN A 286 -14.84 -15.85 23.01
C GLN A 286 -16.22 -16.30 23.47
N ASN A 287 -17.02 -15.39 24.03
CA ASN A 287 -18.41 -15.62 24.41
C ASN A 287 -19.40 -15.14 23.33
N GLY A 288 -18.98 -15.15 22.08
CA GLY A 288 -19.80 -14.68 20.96
C GLY A 288 -20.61 -15.80 20.31
N VAL A 289 -21.61 -15.39 19.55
CA VAL A 289 -22.57 -16.28 18.88
C VAL A 289 -21.89 -17.34 18.01
N VAL A 290 -20.74 -17.03 17.38
CA VAL A 290 -20.02 -17.98 16.53
C VAL A 290 -19.45 -19.14 17.34
N ASN A 291 -18.80 -18.88 18.48
CA ASN A 291 -18.32 -19.93 19.36
C ASN A 291 -19.46 -20.75 19.97
N ASP A 292 -20.53 -20.10 20.42
CA ASP A 292 -21.70 -20.82 20.98
C ASP A 292 -22.37 -21.69 19.91
N THR A 293 -22.45 -21.23 18.66
CA THR A 293 -23.00 -22.02 17.55
C THR A 293 -22.09 -23.20 17.19
N LEU A 294 -20.76 -23.00 17.19
CA LEU A 294 -19.80 -24.08 16.93
C LEU A 294 -19.88 -25.17 18.02
N LEU A 295 -19.97 -24.79 19.29
CA LEU A 295 -20.14 -25.72 20.42
C LEU A 295 -21.44 -26.51 20.31
N THR A 296 -22.51 -25.90 19.77
CA THR A 296 -23.82 -26.55 19.63
C THR A 296 -23.87 -27.53 18.46
N ILE A 297 -23.22 -27.19 17.33
CA ILE A 297 -23.26 -27.95 16.07
C ILE A 297 -22.19 -29.05 16.04
N LEU A 298 -21.01 -28.80 16.63
CA LEU A 298 -19.86 -29.68 16.62
C LEU A 298 -19.45 -30.10 18.03
N PRO A 299 -20.29 -30.86 18.75
CA PRO A 299 -20.02 -31.20 20.16
C PRO A 299 -18.79 -32.10 20.38
N CYS A 300 -18.37 -32.88 19.40
CA CYS A 300 -17.09 -33.61 19.40
C CYS A 300 -16.79 -34.19 18.02
N PHE A 301 -15.69 -33.83 17.44
CA PHE A 301 -15.14 -34.48 16.26
C PHE A 301 -13.70 -34.94 16.58
N GLU A 302 -13.54 -36.15 17.10
CA GLU A 302 -12.25 -36.82 17.15
C GLU A 302 -11.94 -37.39 15.78
N GLY A 303 -11.02 -36.77 15.03
CA GLY A 303 -10.63 -37.26 13.72
C GLY A 303 -9.25 -36.76 13.30
N MET A 304 -8.37 -37.69 12.91
CA MET A 304 -7.17 -37.34 12.17
C MET A 304 -7.55 -36.79 10.79
N VAL A 305 -7.31 -35.53 10.54
CA VAL A 305 -7.42 -34.94 9.21
C VAL A 305 -6.02 -34.70 8.67
N ASN A 306 -5.62 -35.53 7.71
CA ASN A 306 -4.41 -35.32 6.92
C ASN A 306 -4.66 -34.18 5.91
N LEU A 307 -4.23 -32.98 6.22
CA LEU A 307 -4.25 -31.88 5.29
C LEU A 307 -2.96 -31.89 4.47
N PRO A 308 -3.04 -31.93 3.11
CA PRO A 308 -1.89 -32.13 2.23
C PRO A 308 -0.82 -31.03 2.27
N PHE A 309 -1.01 -29.96 3.06
CA PHE A 309 -0.07 -28.84 3.20
C PHE A 309 0.45 -28.61 4.63
N PHE A 310 -0.09 -29.30 5.65
CA PHE A 310 0.22 -29.03 7.06
C PHE A 310 0.74 -30.25 7.86
N GLY A 311 0.95 -31.40 7.19
CA GLY A 311 1.40 -32.61 7.87
C GLY A 311 0.32 -33.28 8.74
N GLU A 312 0.68 -34.36 9.40
CA GLU A 312 -0.20 -35.03 10.38
C GLU A 312 -0.37 -34.15 11.60
N THR A 313 -1.46 -33.40 11.66
CA THR A 313 -1.88 -32.67 12.85
C THR A 313 -3.01 -33.46 13.49
N ASN A 314 -2.80 -33.93 14.71
CA ASN A 314 -3.88 -34.38 15.56
C ASN A 314 -4.77 -33.18 15.86
N ILE A 315 -5.89 -33.07 15.19
CA ILE A 315 -6.90 -32.07 15.48
C ILE A 315 -7.88 -32.73 16.46
N ASP A 316 -7.60 -32.61 17.75
CA ASP A 316 -8.58 -32.82 18.78
C ASP A 316 -9.59 -31.68 18.72
N LEU A 317 -10.63 -31.84 17.91
CA LEU A 317 -11.76 -30.91 17.80
C LEU A 317 -12.88 -31.33 18.80
N CYS A 318 -12.49 -31.64 20.02
CA CYS A 318 -13.45 -31.71 21.14
C CYS A 318 -13.60 -30.30 21.72
N PHE A 319 -14.62 -29.56 21.30
CA PHE A 319 -14.94 -28.26 21.85
C PHE A 319 -15.69 -28.40 23.17
N GLY A 320 -14.95 -28.44 24.28
CA GLY A 320 -15.50 -28.23 25.63
C GLY A 320 -15.71 -26.74 25.92
N GLU A 321 -16.43 -26.40 26.96
CA GLU A 321 -16.62 -24.99 27.35
C GLU A 321 -15.30 -24.25 27.65
N GLU A 322 -14.22 -25.00 27.96
CA GLU A 322 -12.87 -24.45 28.19
C GLU A 322 -12.07 -24.21 26.89
N ASP A 323 -12.48 -24.81 25.77
CA ASP A 323 -11.74 -24.78 24.49
C ASP A 323 -12.28 -23.77 23.47
N ARG A 324 -12.88 -22.69 23.93
CA ARG A 324 -13.37 -21.62 23.03
C ARG A 324 -12.26 -21.04 22.17
N ILE A 325 -12.44 -21.09 20.86
CA ILE A 325 -11.42 -20.63 19.89
C ILE A 325 -11.27 -19.11 20.00
N PRO A 326 -10.07 -18.59 20.28
CA PRO A 326 -9.82 -17.16 20.25
C PRO A 326 -9.80 -16.68 18.78
N MET A 327 -10.96 -16.29 18.23
CA MET A 327 -11.08 -15.82 16.84
C MET A 327 -10.80 -14.32 16.71
N MET A 328 -10.71 -13.58 17.82
CA MET A 328 -10.42 -12.16 17.85
C MET A 328 -8.94 -11.87 18.03
N TYR A 329 -8.50 -10.74 17.45
CA TYR A 329 -7.14 -10.20 17.55
C TYR A 329 -6.05 -11.15 17.02
N ASN A 330 -6.39 -11.91 15.96
CA ASN A 330 -5.49 -12.84 15.33
C ASN A 330 -5.65 -12.87 13.80
N PHE A 331 -4.80 -13.65 13.16
CA PHE A 331 -4.79 -13.87 11.72
C PHE A 331 -6.12 -14.45 11.18
N THR A 332 -6.70 -15.40 11.90
CA THR A 332 -7.94 -16.08 11.50
C THR A 332 -9.14 -15.12 11.47
N GLY A 333 -9.29 -14.30 12.51
CA GLY A 333 -10.34 -13.28 12.57
C GLY A 333 -10.24 -12.29 11.41
N THR A 334 -9.02 -11.87 11.06
CA THR A 334 -8.78 -10.99 9.90
C THR A 334 -9.29 -11.63 8.62
N ILE A 335 -8.96 -12.91 8.35
CA ILE A 335 -9.40 -13.62 7.15
C ILE A 335 -10.90 -13.74 7.08
N ILE A 336 -11.56 -14.15 8.16
CA ILE A 336 -13.02 -14.33 8.21
C ILE A 336 -13.73 -13.02 7.88
N VAL A 337 -13.38 -11.94 8.57
CA VAL A 337 -14.04 -10.64 8.39
C VAL A 337 -13.74 -10.05 7.01
N MET A 338 -12.50 -10.12 6.55
CA MET A 338 -12.13 -9.66 5.20
C MET A 338 -12.84 -10.45 4.11
N THR A 339 -12.95 -11.76 4.26
CA THR A 339 -13.68 -12.61 3.31
C THR A 339 -15.13 -12.17 3.19
N GLN A 340 -15.83 -11.96 4.30
CA GLN A 340 -17.22 -11.50 4.28
C GLN A 340 -17.36 -10.11 3.63
N VAL A 341 -16.44 -9.18 3.95
CA VAL A 341 -16.48 -7.82 3.41
C VAL A 341 -16.24 -7.81 1.90
N LEU A 342 -15.32 -8.65 1.42
CA LEU A 342 -14.90 -8.69 0.01
C LEU A 342 -15.70 -9.68 -0.85
N LEU A 343 -16.51 -10.54 -0.25
CA LEU A 343 -17.30 -11.56 -0.94
C LEU A 343 -18.18 -11.00 -2.07
N PRO A 344 -18.92 -9.90 -1.91
CA PRO A 344 -19.72 -9.34 -3.00
C PRO A 344 -18.89 -8.91 -4.21
N PHE A 345 -17.65 -8.43 -4.01
CA PHE A 345 -16.74 -8.06 -5.10
C PHE A 345 -16.29 -9.26 -5.93
N MET A 346 -16.30 -10.46 -5.36
CA MET A 346 -16.04 -11.71 -6.07
C MET A 346 -17.29 -12.20 -6.79
N ILE A 347 -18.46 -12.13 -6.14
CA ILE A 347 -19.74 -12.65 -6.69
C ILE A 347 -20.13 -11.91 -7.96
N LEU A 348 -20.04 -10.57 -7.99
CA LEU A 348 -20.53 -9.76 -9.10
C LEU A 348 -19.86 -10.06 -10.45
N PRO A 349 -18.52 -10.08 -10.58
CA PRO A 349 -17.88 -10.43 -11.85
C PRO A 349 -18.17 -11.85 -12.30
N ILE A 350 -18.17 -12.82 -11.38
CA ILE A 350 -18.45 -14.23 -11.69
C ILE A 350 -19.89 -14.37 -12.18
N TYR A 351 -20.85 -13.79 -11.46
CA TYR A 351 -22.27 -13.77 -11.85
C TYR A 351 -22.49 -13.12 -13.22
N SER A 352 -21.86 -12.00 -13.49
CA SER A 352 -21.99 -11.27 -14.76
C SER A 352 -21.61 -12.14 -15.95
N VAL A 353 -20.50 -12.88 -15.85
CA VAL A 353 -20.06 -13.80 -16.88
C VAL A 353 -20.97 -15.03 -16.97
N MET A 354 -21.31 -15.64 -15.83
CA MET A 354 -22.16 -16.82 -15.77
C MET A 354 -23.55 -16.59 -16.34
N LYS A 355 -24.12 -15.42 -16.11
CA LYS A 355 -25.44 -15.01 -16.65
C LYS A 355 -25.45 -14.92 -18.18
N GLY A 356 -24.29 -14.64 -18.79
CA GLY A 356 -24.12 -14.60 -20.24
C GLY A 356 -23.99 -15.98 -20.90
N ILE A 357 -23.78 -17.07 -20.13
CA ILE A 357 -23.60 -18.42 -20.67
C ILE A 357 -24.97 -19.02 -21.06
N PRO A 358 -25.22 -19.33 -22.36
CA PRO A 358 -26.48 -19.89 -22.78
C PRO A 358 -26.73 -21.28 -22.17
N PRO A 359 -27.93 -21.57 -21.62
CA PRO A 359 -28.25 -22.89 -21.07
C PRO A 359 -28.20 -24.03 -22.10
N SER A 360 -28.29 -23.69 -23.40
CA SER A 360 -28.20 -24.63 -24.51
C SER A 360 -26.87 -25.42 -24.53
N TYR A 361 -25.78 -24.84 -24.07
CA TYR A 361 -24.47 -25.51 -24.05
C TYR A 361 -24.46 -26.70 -23.10
N MET A 362 -25.05 -26.58 -21.91
CA MET A 362 -25.21 -27.68 -20.96
C MET A 362 -26.11 -28.76 -21.51
N LYS A 363 -27.25 -28.40 -22.15
CA LYS A 363 -28.18 -29.35 -22.78
C LYS A 363 -27.53 -30.08 -23.94
N ALA A 364 -26.78 -29.41 -24.81
CA ALA A 364 -26.06 -30.01 -25.89
C ALA A 364 -25.04 -31.06 -25.43
N ALA A 365 -24.25 -30.73 -24.36
CA ALA A 365 -23.30 -31.66 -23.77
C ALA A 365 -24.00 -32.92 -23.19
N GLN A 366 -25.14 -32.76 -22.55
CA GLN A 366 -25.96 -33.85 -22.00
C GLN A 366 -26.56 -34.72 -23.12
N ASN A 367 -27.04 -34.13 -24.23
CA ASN A 367 -27.55 -34.84 -25.39
C ASN A 367 -26.46 -35.69 -26.07
N LEU A 368 -25.18 -35.27 -25.96
CA LEU A 368 -24.01 -36.04 -26.42
C LEU A 368 -23.54 -37.10 -25.42
N GLY A 369 -24.35 -37.39 -24.39
CA GLY A 369 -24.08 -38.45 -23.39
C GLY A 369 -23.22 -38.03 -22.19
N ALA A 370 -22.95 -36.74 -22.01
CA ALA A 370 -22.25 -36.29 -20.82
C ALA A 370 -23.18 -36.29 -19.57
N THR A 371 -22.68 -36.82 -18.46
CA THR A 371 -23.39 -36.66 -17.16
C THR A 371 -23.45 -35.19 -16.77
N PRO A 372 -24.46 -34.75 -15.97
CA PRO A 372 -24.58 -33.35 -15.53
C PRO A 372 -23.29 -32.77 -14.93
N THR A 373 -22.60 -33.56 -14.12
CA THR A 373 -21.32 -33.14 -13.51
C THR A 373 -20.21 -32.96 -14.53
N ARG A 374 -20.09 -33.90 -15.52
CA ARG A 374 -19.11 -33.77 -16.60
C ARG A 374 -19.40 -32.58 -17.49
N ALA A 375 -20.68 -32.34 -17.83
CA ALA A 375 -21.10 -31.18 -18.60
C ALA A 375 -20.75 -29.88 -17.85
N PHE A 376 -21.00 -29.82 -16.52
CA PHE A 376 -20.62 -28.69 -15.70
C PHE A 376 -19.11 -28.43 -15.72
N ILE A 377 -18.28 -29.44 -15.39
CA ILE A 377 -16.82 -29.28 -15.27
C ILE A 377 -16.15 -29.00 -16.63
N ARG A 378 -16.61 -29.67 -17.72
CA ARG A 378 -15.95 -29.57 -19.03
C ARG A 378 -16.49 -28.47 -19.95
N VAL A 379 -17.73 -28.02 -19.74
CA VAL A 379 -18.36 -27.02 -20.60
C VAL A 379 -18.67 -25.73 -19.88
N TYR A 380 -19.35 -25.77 -18.74
CA TYR A 380 -19.78 -24.56 -18.05
C TYR A 380 -18.64 -23.86 -17.29
N MET A 381 -17.87 -24.63 -16.52
CA MET A 381 -16.79 -24.09 -15.70
C MET A 381 -15.69 -23.36 -16.52
N PRO A 382 -15.20 -23.90 -17.66
CA PRO A 382 -14.22 -23.20 -18.49
C PRO A 382 -14.74 -21.86 -19.04
N GLN A 383 -16.04 -21.78 -19.36
CA GLN A 383 -16.66 -20.52 -19.83
C GLN A 383 -16.80 -19.48 -18.72
N SER A 384 -16.84 -19.89 -17.45
CA SER A 384 -16.87 -18.98 -16.31
C SER A 384 -15.50 -18.46 -15.89
N VAL A 385 -14.38 -19.01 -16.40
CA VAL A 385 -12.99 -18.64 -16.05
C VAL A 385 -12.70 -17.14 -16.20
N PRO A 386 -13.16 -16.43 -17.25
CA PRO A 386 -12.96 -14.99 -17.33
C PRO A 386 -13.58 -14.22 -16.15
N GLY A 387 -14.75 -14.65 -15.66
CA GLY A 387 -15.40 -14.08 -14.48
C GLY A 387 -14.62 -14.38 -13.19
N ILE A 388 -14.13 -15.62 -13.05
CA ILE A 388 -13.27 -16.03 -11.94
C ILE A 388 -12.01 -15.18 -11.91
N GLY A 389 -11.32 -15.05 -13.06
CA GLY A 389 -10.10 -14.26 -13.17
C GLY A 389 -10.31 -12.78 -12.79
N ALA A 390 -11.38 -12.16 -13.30
CA ALA A 390 -11.73 -10.78 -12.98
C ALA A 390 -12.05 -10.61 -11.49
N GLY A 391 -12.83 -11.52 -10.89
CA GLY A 391 -13.17 -11.51 -9.47
C GLY A 391 -11.92 -11.70 -8.58
N CYS A 392 -11.08 -12.68 -8.90
CA CYS A 392 -9.85 -12.95 -8.16
C CYS A 392 -8.87 -11.76 -8.17
N ILE A 393 -8.65 -11.15 -9.35
CA ILE A 393 -7.78 -9.98 -9.47
C ILE A 393 -8.34 -8.81 -8.65
N LEU A 394 -9.64 -8.54 -8.79
CA LEU A 394 -10.29 -7.45 -8.06
C LEU A 394 -10.18 -7.63 -6.54
N VAL A 395 -10.55 -8.80 -6.02
CA VAL A 395 -10.50 -9.09 -4.58
C VAL A 395 -9.07 -9.07 -4.07
N PHE A 396 -8.13 -9.64 -4.80
CA PHE A 396 -6.72 -9.68 -4.40
C PHE A 396 -6.10 -8.27 -4.30
N ILE A 397 -6.34 -7.41 -5.32
CA ILE A 397 -5.83 -6.02 -5.31
C ILE A 397 -6.43 -5.23 -4.15
N VAL A 398 -7.75 -5.35 -3.93
CA VAL A 398 -8.42 -4.66 -2.82
C VAL A 398 -7.90 -5.19 -1.48
N ALA A 399 -7.71 -6.51 -1.34
CA ALA A 399 -7.23 -7.13 -0.11
C ALA A 399 -5.81 -6.67 0.27
N ILE A 400 -4.88 -6.53 -0.68
CA ILE A 400 -3.50 -6.05 -0.41
C ILE A 400 -3.52 -4.64 0.21
N GLY A 401 -4.37 -3.74 -0.30
CA GLY A 401 -4.49 -2.37 0.19
C GLY A 401 -5.35 -2.22 1.44
N TYR A 402 -5.90 -3.30 1.97
CA TYR A 402 -6.83 -3.22 3.08
C TYR A 402 -6.11 -3.00 4.41
N TYR A 403 -6.60 -2.05 5.24
CA TYR A 403 -5.98 -1.74 6.53
C TYR A 403 -6.98 -1.62 7.69
N ILE A 404 -8.25 -1.25 7.42
CA ILE A 404 -9.23 -0.98 8.49
C ILE A 404 -9.59 -2.25 9.26
N THR A 405 -9.91 -3.33 8.56
CA THR A 405 -10.26 -4.61 9.22
C THR A 405 -9.08 -5.21 9.96
N PRO A 406 -7.87 -5.32 9.38
CA PRO A 406 -6.70 -5.80 10.11
C PRO A 406 -6.38 -4.98 11.36
N GLU A 407 -6.57 -3.65 11.33
CA GLU A 407 -6.33 -2.77 12.49
C GLU A 407 -7.28 -3.09 13.65
N LEU A 408 -8.54 -3.38 13.36
CA LEU A 408 -9.57 -3.57 14.38
C LEU A 408 -9.65 -5.01 14.89
N VAL A 409 -9.46 -5.99 14.01
CA VAL A 409 -9.69 -7.42 14.31
C VAL A 409 -8.41 -8.24 14.36
N GLY A 410 -7.35 -7.79 13.67
CA GLY A 410 -6.16 -8.60 13.42
C GLY A 410 -5.16 -8.69 14.57
N GLY A 411 -5.22 -7.79 15.55
CA GLY A 411 -4.21 -7.74 16.62
C GLY A 411 -2.78 -7.61 16.06
N LYS A 412 -1.77 -8.07 16.78
CA LYS A 412 -0.37 -7.97 16.34
C LYS A 412 -0.05 -8.87 15.13
N ASP A 413 -0.70 -10.02 15.05
CA ASP A 413 -0.40 -11.05 14.04
C ASP A 413 -1.25 -10.93 12.77
N GLY A 414 -2.32 -10.15 12.81
CA GLY A 414 -3.17 -9.88 11.66
C GLY A 414 -2.85 -8.58 10.92
N LEU A 415 -1.92 -7.74 11.40
CA LEU A 415 -1.56 -6.49 10.74
C LEU A 415 -0.89 -6.71 9.37
N MET A 416 -1.31 -5.92 8.39
CA MET A 416 -0.85 -5.94 7.00
C MET A 416 -0.02 -4.69 6.67
N ILE A 417 0.59 -4.66 5.47
CA ILE A 417 1.43 -3.52 5.05
C ILE A 417 0.64 -2.20 5.03
N GLY A 418 -0.64 -2.22 4.67
CA GLY A 418 -1.53 -1.05 4.68
C GLY A 418 -1.62 -0.37 6.06
N ASN A 419 -1.58 -1.14 7.16
CA ASN A 419 -1.57 -0.60 8.52
C ASN A 419 -0.29 0.19 8.80
N PHE A 420 0.86 -0.31 8.34
CA PHE A 420 2.15 0.36 8.50
C PHE A 420 2.23 1.62 7.63
N VAL A 421 1.73 1.58 6.40
CA VAL A 421 1.60 2.78 5.55
C VAL A 421 0.75 3.84 6.25
N ALA A 422 -0.42 3.48 6.76
CA ALA A 422 -1.30 4.40 7.48
C ALA A 422 -0.63 4.96 8.76
N ARG A 423 0.08 4.12 9.51
CA ARG A 423 0.84 4.52 10.71
C ARG A 423 1.96 5.51 10.36
N GLU A 424 2.74 5.24 9.30
CA GLU A 424 3.82 6.13 8.88
C GLU A 424 3.28 7.48 8.38
N MET A 425 2.10 7.51 7.76
CA MET A 425 1.45 8.76 7.36
C MET A 425 0.86 9.56 8.52
N GLN A 426 0.19 8.89 9.46
CA GLN A 426 -0.63 9.56 10.47
C GLN A 426 0.12 9.81 11.80
N GLN A 427 0.98 8.89 12.23
CA GLN A 427 1.64 8.95 13.52
C GLN A 427 3.07 9.47 13.41
N THR A 428 3.86 8.95 12.49
CA THR A 428 5.26 9.32 12.35
C THR A 428 5.49 10.47 11.37
N LEU A 429 4.50 10.75 10.49
CA LEU A 429 4.56 11.72 9.40
C LEU A 429 5.72 11.45 8.41
N ASN A 430 6.14 10.19 8.31
CA ASN A 430 7.17 9.73 7.38
C ASN A 430 6.57 9.43 6.00
N TRP A 431 6.21 10.47 5.29
CA TRP A 431 5.60 10.37 3.96
C TRP A 431 6.48 9.64 2.94
N GLY A 432 7.82 9.79 3.05
CA GLY A 432 8.77 9.10 2.16
C GLY A 432 8.69 7.58 2.30
N LEU A 433 8.75 7.06 3.53
CA LEU A 433 8.66 5.62 3.78
C LEU A 433 7.25 5.08 3.47
N ALA A 434 6.20 5.83 3.84
CA ALA A 434 4.83 5.46 3.52
C ALA A 434 4.62 5.35 2.00
N ALA A 435 5.14 6.32 1.23
CA ALA A 435 5.09 6.30 -0.23
C ALA A 435 5.89 5.13 -0.82
N ALA A 436 7.09 4.85 -0.30
CA ALA A 436 7.91 3.73 -0.75
C ALA A 436 7.29 2.35 -0.44
N MET A 437 6.54 2.23 0.66
CA MET A 437 5.78 1.01 0.97
C MET A 437 4.49 0.90 0.17
N GLY A 438 3.93 2.00 -0.29
CA GLY A 438 2.70 2.00 -1.10
C GLY A 438 2.94 1.87 -2.61
N ALA A 439 4.19 2.05 -3.06
CA ALA A 439 4.61 1.94 -4.47
C ALA A 439 4.97 0.51 -4.86
#